data_3572d2e91b12bef6a1e0a585c4e7aacb
#
_entry.id   3572d2e91b12bef6a1e0a585c4e7aacb
#
_cell.length_a   1.000
_cell.length_b   1.000
_cell.length_c   1.000
_cell.angle_alpha   90.00
_cell.angle_beta   90.00
_cell.angle_gamma   90.00
#
_symmetry.space_group_name_H-M   'P 1'
#
loop_
_entity.id
_entity.type
_entity.pdbx_description
1 polymer ?
#
loop_
_entity_poly.entity_id
_entity_poly.type
_entity_poly.pdbx_seq_one_letter_code
_entity_poly.pdbx_strand_id
1 'polypeptide(L)'
;MANVLLETQSIAETALRYGIGVRQLERRFARNFGLSPKEWLRVKRFEGSLVKLVDDRESLASVAADAGYADQSHMTRDYRRATGLTPRRTKEGMKKETPGYWAFKPAKVMV
;
A
#
# COMPACT_ATOMS: atom_id res chain seq x y z
N MET A 1 -16.14 5.31 -3.53
CA MET A 1 -15.84 3.99 -2.94
C MET A 1 -14.40 3.87 -2.44
N ALA A 2 -13.45 4.23 -3.27
CA ALA A 2 -12.04 4.12 -2.89
C ALA A 2 -11.72 4.92 -1.62
N ASN A 3 -12.25 6.12 -1.49
CA ASN A 3 -12.03 6.96 -0.29
C ASN A 3 -12.59 6.30 0.97
N VAL A 4 -13.77 5.68 0.87
CA VAL A 4 -14.37 5.00 2.02
C VAL A 4 -13.52 3.78 2.39
N LEU A 5 -13.03 3.05 1.41
CA LEU A 5 -12.17 1.91 1.67
C LEU A 5 -10.86 2.32 2.37
N LEU A 6 -10.29 3.47 1.98
CA LEU A 6 -9.11 4.01 2.67
C LEU A 6 -9.41 4.35 4.13
N GLU A 7 -10.57 4.95 4.39
CA GLU A 7 -10.97 5.32 5.75
C GLU A 7 -11.21 4.09 6.62
N THR A 8 -12.00 3.14 6.13
CA THR A 8 -12.41 2.00 6.92
C THR A 8 -11.35 0.92 7.02
N GLN A 9 -10.50 0.79 6.01
CA GLN A 9 -9.56 -0.32 5.87
C GLN A 9 -10.27 -1.68 5.93
N SER A 10 -11.57 -1.69 5.61
CA SER A 10 -12.43 -2.88 5.68
C SER A 10 -13.27 -2.99 4.42
N ILE A 11 -13.11 -4.09 3.72
CA ILE A 11 -13.88 -4.38 2.51
C ILE A 11 -15.35 -4.57 2.87
N ALA A 12 -15.61 -5.33 3.94
CA ALA A 12 -16.97 -5.59 4.39
C ALA A 12 -17.70 -4.31 4.81
N GLU A 13 -17.04 -3.46 5.57
CA GLU A 13 -17.65 -2.20 6.01
C GLU A 13 -17.90 -1.25 4.84
N THR A 14 -16.99 -1.20 3.89
CA THR A 14 -17.17 -0.37 2.70
C THR A 14 -18.37 -0.84 1.90
N ALA A 15 -18.49 -2.14 1.67
CA ALA A 15 -19.65 -2.70 0.97
C ALA A 15 -20.94 -2.36 1.70
N LEU A 16 -20.94 -2.50 3.01
CA LEU A 16 -22.10 -2.20 3.84
C LEU A 16 -22.53 -0.74 3.72
N ARG A 17 -21.59 0.20 3.75
CA ARG A 17 -21.89 1.63 3.61
C ARG A 17 -22.53 1.98 2.26
N TYR A 18 -22.17 1.25 1.23
CA TYR A 18 -22.76 1.47 -0.11
C TYR A 18 -23.99 0.58 -0.38
N GLY A 19 -24.39 -0.22 0.61
CA GLY A 19 -25.55 -1.07 0.46
C GLY A 19 -25.40 -2.13 -0.62
N ILE A 20 -24.19 -2.63 -0.82
CA ILE A 20 -23.90 -3.65 -1.83
C ILE A 20 -23.19 -4.83 -1.19
N GLY A 21 -23.18 -5.97 -1.90
CA GLY A 21 -22.44 -7.14 -1.44
C GLY A 21 -20.95 -7.00 -1.74
N VAL A 22 -20.13 -7.79 -1.04
CA VAL A 22 -18.69 -7.80 -1.23
C VAL A 22 -18.33 -8.14 -2.69
N ARG A 23 -19.01 -9.11 -3.30
CA ARG A 23 -18.75 -9.47 -4.70
C ARG A 23 -19.00 -8.33 -5.66
N GLN A 24 -20.05 -7.56 -5.41
CA GLN A 24 -20.35 -6.41 -6.24
C GLN A 24 -19.27 -5.33 -6.09
N LEU A 25 -18.78 -5.12 -4.88
CA LEU A 25 -17.68 -4.21 -4.63
C LEU A 25 -16.41 -4.67 -5.37
N GLU A 26 -16.11 -5.97 -5.30
CA GLU A 26 -14.98 -6.55 -6.00
C GLU A 26 -15.06 -6.32 -7.50
N ARG A 27 -16.24 -6.53 -8.09
CA ARG A 27 -16.44 -6.30 -9.53
C ARG A 27 -16.25 -4.85 -9.90
N ARG A 28 -16.71 -3.92 -9.07
CA ARG A 28 -16.52 -2.49 -9.32
C ARG A 28 -15.06 -2.08 -9.27
N PHE A 29 -14.31 -2.61 -8.29
CA PHE A 29 -12.89 -2.34 -8.21
C PHE A 29 -12.13 -2.91 -9.40
N ALA A 30 -12.45 -4.14 -9.80
CA ALA A 30 -11.82 -4.76 -10.97
C ALA A 30 -12.08 -3.93 -12.23
N ARG A 31 -13.31 -3.43 -12.39
CA ARG A 31 -13.69 -2.63 -13.55
C ARG A 31 -13.01 -1.26 -13.57
N ASN A 32 -12.93 -0.60 -12.42
CA ASN A 32 -12.42 0.78 -12.35
C ASN A 32 -10.90 0.85 -12.19
N PHE A 33 -10.29 -0.13 -11.53
CA PHE A 33 -8.87 -0.09 -11.18
C PHE A 33 -8.07 -1.30 -11.69
N GLY A 34 -8.75 -2.32 -12.18
CA GLY A 34 -8.08 -3.56 -12.60
C GLY A 34 -7.57 -4.39 -11.42
N LEU A 35 -7.99 -4.09 -10.20
CA LEU A 35 -7.54 -4.72 -8.97
C LEU A 35 -8.73 -5.07 -8.09
N SER A 36 -8.57 -6.09 -7.23
CA SER A 36 -9.52 -6.32 -6.16
C SER A 36 -9.36 -5.25 -5.08
N PRO A 37 -10.38 -5.03 -4.24
CA PRO A 37 -10.26 -4.09 -3.11
C PRO A 37 -9.07 -4.42 -2.20
N LYS A 38 -8.81 -5.71 -1.98
CA LYS A 38 -7.70 -6.16 -1.15
C LYS A 38 -6.35 -5.80 -1.77
N GLU A 39 -6.20 -6.03 -3.06
CA GLU A 39 -4.98 -5.67 -3.78
C GLU A 39 -4.79 -4.15 -3.82
N TRP A 40 -5.88 -3.43 -4.04
CA TRP A 40 -5.85 -1.98 -4.06
C TRP A 40 -5.39 -1.41 -2.72
N LEU A 41 -5.91 -1.94 -1.60
CA LEU A 41 -5.47 -1.53 -0.26
C LEU A 41 -3.99 -1.83 -0.05
N ARG A 42 -3.53 -2.97 -0.54
CA ARG A 42 -2.11 -3.35 -0.42
C ARG A 42 -1.22 -2.35 -1.14
N VAL A 43 -1.61 -1.96 -2.35
CA VAL A 43 -0.88 -0.96 -3.13
C VAL A 43 -0.84 0.37 -2.38
N LYS A 44 -1.99 0.80 -1.86
CA LYS A 44 -2.08 2.07 -1.14
C LYS A 44 -1.24 2.09 0.13
N ARG A 45 -1.22 0.99 0.87
CA ARG A 45 -0.36 0.89 2.06
C ARG A 45 1.11 1.00 1.69
N PHE A 46 1.50 0.28 0.64
CA PHE A 46 2.88 0.30 0.16
C PHE A 46 3.29 1.71 -0.26
N GLU A 47 2.47 2.37 -1.07
CA GLU A 47 2.73 3.75 -1.50
C GLU A 47 2.87 4.71 -0.33
N GLY A 48 1.94 4.63 0.61
CA GLY A 48 1.97 5.50 1.79
C GLY A 48 3.21 5.28 2.63
N SER A 49 3.65 4.03 2.75
CA SER A 49 4.87 3.73 3.50
C SER A 49 6.12 4.26 2.81
N LEU A 50 6.18 4.21 1.48
CA LEU A 50 7.33 4.73 0.73
C LEU A 50 7.56 6.21 0.99
N VAL A 51 6.48 7.00 1.03
CA VAL A 51 6.57 8.44 1.30
C VAL A 51 7.21 8.70 2.66
N LYS A 52 6.85 7.89 3.66
CA LYS A 52 7.35 8.07 5.03
C LYS A 52 8.72 7.43 5.27
N LEU A 53 9.07 6.46 4.45
CA LEU A 53 10.27 5.65 4.64
C LEU A 53 11.55 6.49 4.58
N VAL A 54 11.55 7.56 3.80
CA VAL A 54 12.72 8.42 3.63
C VAL A 54 12.98 9.34 4.81
N ASP A 55 12.02 9.47 5.71
CA ASP A 55 12.19 10.32 6.90
C ASP A 55 12.95 9.56 7.99
N ASP A 56 14.19 9.99 8.25
CA ASP A 56 15.05 9.35 9.23
C ASP A 56 14.55 9.48 10.67
N ARG A 57 13.63 10.39 10.92
CA ARG A 57 13.07 10.59 12.26
C ARG A 57 12.05 9.51 12.63
N GLU A 58 11.53 8.78 11.66
CA GLU A 58 10.55 7.74 11.90
C GLU A 58 11.20 6.37 11.95
N SER A 59 10.81 5.57 12.96
CA SER A 59 11.21 4.17 13.01
C SER A 59 10.42 3.36 11.98
N LEU A 60 10.95 2.20 11.61
CA LEU A 60 10.23 1.31 10.70
C LEU A 60 8.89 0.86 11.29
N ALA A 61 8.84 0.66 12.61
CA ALA A 61 7.58 0.31 13.29
C ALA A 61 6.55 1.44 13.17
N SER A 62 6.99 2.69 13.32
CA SER A 62 6.13 3.85 13.18
C SER A 62 5.63 3.99 11.75
N VAL A 63 6.50 3.82 10.77
CA VAL A 63 6.12 3.85 9.35
C VAL A 63 5.06 2.79 9.06
N ALA A 64 5.25 1.58 9.57
CA ALA A 64 4.29 0.50 9.36
C ALA A 64 2.92 0.84 9.94
N ALA A 65 2.89 1.34 11.16
CA ALA A 65 1.64 1.71 11.83
C ALA A 65 0.91 2.82 11.07
N ASP A 66 1.64 3.86 10.69
CA ASP A 66 1.06 5.01 9.98
C ASP A 66 0.54 4.65 8.60
N ALA A 67 1.15 3.67 7.94
CA ALA A 67 0.73 3.24 6.62
C ALA A 67 -0.44 2.25 6.65
N GLY A 68 -0.84 1.78 7.84
CA GLY A 68 -1.98 0.88 7.96
C GLY A 68 -1.61 -0.61 7.99
N TYR A 69 -0.33 -0.94 8.20
CA TYR A 69 0.07 -2.33 8.40
C TYR A 69 -0.24 -2.76 9.83
N ALA A 70 -0.50 -4.04 10.01
CA ALA A 70 -0.75 -4.59 11.35
C ALA A 70 0.50 -4.46 12.23
N ASP A 71 1.68 -4.68 11.64
CA ASP A 71 2.95 -4.58 12.32
C ASP A 71 4.08 -4.43 11.29
N GLN A 72 5.31 -4.29 11.78
CA GLN A 72 6.47 -4.15 10.91
C GLN A 72 6.73 -5.40 10.07
N SER A 73 6.44 -6.57 10.61
CA SER A 73 6.61 -7.83 9.87
C SER A 73 5.68 -7.91 8.66
N HIS A 74 4.45 -7.43 8.82
CA HIS A 74 3.49 -7.34 7.72
C HIS A 74 4.03 -6.44 6.60
N MET A 75 4.55 -5.28 6.98
CA MET A 75 5.17 -4.35 6.02
C MET A 75 6.36 -4.99 5.32
N THR A 76 7.21 -5.69 6.05
CA THR A 76 8.39 -6.36 5.48
C THR A 76 7.98 -7.39 4.42
N ARG A 77 6.93 -8.17 4.70
CA ARG A 77 6.44 -9.16 3.73
C ARG A 77 5.94 -8.49 2.44
N ASP A 78 5.22 -7.39 2.57
CA ASP A 78 4.73 -6.65 1.41
C ASP A 78 5.88 -6.06 0.59
N TYR A 79 6.89 -5.53 1.25
CA TYR A 79 8.06 -4.99 0.56
C TYR A 79 8.81 -6.07 -0.21
N ARG A 80 9.00 -7.23 0.40
CA ARG A 80 9.65 -8.34 -0.30
C ARG A 80 8.86 -8.80 -1.52
N ARG A 81 7.54 -8.79 -1.42
CA ARG A 81 6.67 -9.15 -2.55
C ARG A 81 6.74 -8.10 -3.67
N ALA A 82 6.74 -6.83 -3.31
CA ALA A 82 6.69 -5.75 -4.30
C ALA A 82 8.05 -5.44 -4.92
N THR A 83 9.13 -5.52 -4.14
CA THR A 83 10.45 -5.05 -4.56
C THR A 83 11.54 -6.11 -4.50
N GLY A 84 11.30 -7.21 -3.81
CA GLY A 84 12.34 -8.21 -3.51
C GLY A 84 13.26 -7.80 -2.37
N LEU A 85 13.03 -6.63 -1.78
CA LEU A 85 13.89 -6.07 -0.73
C LEU A 85 13.11 -5.85 0.56
N THR A 86 13.83 -5.74 1.68
CA THR A 86 13.22 -5.31 2.94
C THR A 86 13.00 -3.80 2.92
N PRO A 87 12.14 -3.26 3.80
CA PRO A 87 11.99 -1.79 3.91
C PRO A 87 13.30 -1.09 4.17
N ARG A 88 14.15 -1.66 5.03
CA ARG A 88 15.46 -1.06 5.35
C ARG A 88 16.34 -0.95 4.10
N ARG A 89 16.41 -2.01 3.31
CA ARG A 89 17.20 -1.99 2.07
C ARG A 89 16.61 -1.06 1.02
N THR A 90 15.29 -1.00 0.96
CA THR A 90 14.60 -0.05 0.07
C THR A 90 14.97 1.38 0.45
N LYS A 91 14.93 1.70 1.74
CA LYS A 91 15.30 3.02 2.24
C LYS A 91 16.73 3.39 1.88
N GLU A 92 17.66 2.46 2.08
CA GLU A 92 19.07 2.68 1.74
C GLU A 92 19.25 2.97 0.25
N GLY A 93 18.56 2.22 -0.61
CA GLY A 93 18.62 2.44 -2.04
C GLY A 93 18.03 3.78 -2.46
N MET A 94 16.93 4.19 -1.84
CA MET A 94 16.30 5.46 -2.13
C MET A 94 17.20 6.63 -1.76
N LYS A 95 17.97 6.51 -0.69
CA LYS A 95 18.93 7.53 -0.27
C LYS A 95 20.08 7.70 -1.26
N LYS A 96 20.44 6.64 -1.97
CA LYS A 96 21.50 6.71 -2.97
C LYS A 96 21.07 7.44 -4.24
N GLU A 97 19.77 7.63 -4.39
CA GLU A 97 19.18 8.41 -5.49
C GLU A 97 19.68 8.07 -6.89
N THR A 98 19.86 6.79 -7.18
CA THR A 98 20.18 6.40 -8.55
C THR A 98 18.91 6.52 -9.39
N PRO A 99 18.96 7.18 -10.56
CA PRO A 99 17.75 7.38 -11.37
C PRO A 99 17.00 6.09 -11.68
N GLY A 100 17.71 5.01 -11.98
CA GLY A 100 17.08 3.73 -12.29
C GLY A 100 16.39 3.10 -11.10
N TYR A 101 16.79 3.44 -9.88
CA TYR A 101 16.20 2.88 -8.69
C TYR A 101 14.72 3.23 -8.55
N TRP A 102 14.34 4.42 -8.98
CA TRP A 102 12.98 4.89 -8.86
C TRP A 102 12.02 4.29 -9.88
N ALA A 103 12.49 3.37 -10.71
CA ALA A 103 11.65 2.73 -11.71
C ALA A 103 10.46 1.98 -11.13
N PHE A 104 10.55 1.49 -9.90
CA PHE A 104 9.47 0.75 -9.26
C PHE A 104 8.58 1.61 -8.36
N LYS A 105 8.83 2.90 -8.27
CA LYS A 105 8.12 3.76 -7.32
C LYS A 105 6.61 3.82 -7.58
N PRO A 106 5.85 4.37 -6.64
CA PRO A 106 4.38 4.33 -6.62
C PRO A 106 3.69 4.66 -7.94
N ALA A 107 4.20 5.61 -8.69
CA ALA A 107 3.60 5.99 -9.96
C ALA A 107 3.42 4.82 -10.92
N LYS A 108 4.30 3.82 -10.86
CA LYS A 108 4.19 2.63 -11.69
C LYS A 108 3.30 1.57 -11.08
N VAL A 109 3.19 1.58 -9.76
CA VAL A 109 2.37 0.62 -9.02
C VAL A 109 0.91 1.00 -9.06
N MET A 110 0.62 2.29 -9.14
CA MET A 110 -0.72 2.82 -9.07
C MET A 110 -1.54 2.71 -10.33
N VAL A 111 -0.93 2.38 -11.40
CA VAL A 111 -1.64 2.27 -12.67
C VAL A 111 -2.76 1.23 -12.66
#